data_169544c169bd04db8f6fec618ed144ee
#
_entry.id   169544c169bd04db8f6fec618ed144ee
#
_cell.length_a   1.000
_cell.length_b   1.000
_cell.length_c   1.000
_cell.angle_alpha   90.00
_cell.angle_beta   90.00
_cell.angle_gamma   90.00
#
_symmetry.space_group_name_H-M   'P 1'
#
loop_
_entity.id
_entity.type
_entity.pdbx_description
1 polymer ?
#
loop_
_entity_poly.entity_id
_entity_poly.type
_entity_poly.pdbx_seq_one_letter_code
_entity_poly.pdbx_strand_id
1 'polypeptide(L)'
;MKISVVIPCRNEELYIEECIHAIYQSDLNPDVELAVYVVDGMSSDGTRKVVSNLKGTYSSLHLLDNARQLTPYAFNIGIQAQDFDFVQIVGARHILSRNYIQNCINTLGGNSSIWCAGGRIVNEFVNEAGKVIAQAMSTKLGMGLGNFRTLNESGFTDTVTSPMYPNWVFDRIGYFDEDLVRNQDDDFNFRVSKAGGKIFFDADISLKYYVRGNYRNLWKQFNQYGYWKVYVNQKHKTVTTIRQMVPPVFVAYLALAFLSWLLGGILGGVSNFPLLVYILLVSYTSWKIQKENSDLKFTDIWKTFPILHISYGLGYLKGMIHFLILKKKPSEAQKELSR
;
A
#
# COMPACT_ATOMS: atom_id res chain seq x y z
N MET A 1 -18.16 -18.07 -14.23
CA MET A 1 -17.62 -16.75 -13.85
C MET A 1 -16.12 -16.81 -13.90
N LYS A 2 -15.45 -15.86 -14.58
CA LYS A 2 -13.99 -15.84 -14.76
C LYS A 2 -13.32 -14.78 -13.88
N ILE A 3 -12.36 -15.21 -13.06
CA ILE A 3 -11.57 -14.33 -12.18
C ILE A 3 -10.12 -14.33 -12.66
N SER A 4 -9.60 -13.13 -12.96
CA SER A 4 -8.18 -12.91 -13.22
C SER A 4 -7.50 -12.43 -11.94
N VAL A 5 -6.49 -13.14 -11.46
CA VAL A 5 -5.63 -12.69 -10.35
C VAL A 5 -4.32 -12.18 -10.92
N VAL A 6 -4.01 -10.92 -10.67
CA VAL A 6 -2.79 -10.27 -11.18
C VAL A 6 -1.81 -10.04 -10.04
N ILE A 7 -0.60 -10.62 -10.16
CA ILE A 7 0.47 -10.53 -9.18
C ILE A 7 1.66 -9.80 -9.80
N PRO A 8 1.82 -8.48 -9.56
CA PRO A 8 3.05 -7.78 -9.94
C PRO A 8 4.20 -8.30 -9.08
N CYS A 9 5.24 -8.80 -9.71
CA CYS A 9 6.34 -9.45 -9.04
C CYS A 9 7.69 -8.95 -9.54
N ARG A 10 8.67 -8.82 -8.66
CA ARG A 10 10.09 -8.65 -9.00
C ARG A 10 10.97 -8.90 -7.79
N ASN A 11 11.86 -9.91 -7.87
CA ASN A 11 12.75 -10.32 -6.79
C ASN A 11 11.98 -10.63 -5.49
N GLU A 12 11.06 -11.59 -5.57
CA GLU A 12 10.19 -12.03 -4.47
C GLU A 12 10.25 -13.55 -4.26
N GLU A 13 11.41 -14.16 -4.54
CA GLU A 13 11.68 -15.60 -4.43
C GLU A 13 11.20 -16.20 -3.11
N LEU A 14 11.37 -15.46 -2.00
CA LEU A 14 11.02 -15.93 -0.65
C LEU A 14 9.51 -15.96 -0.35
N TYR A 15 8.68 -15.28 -1.16
CA TYR A 15 7.27 -15.05 -0.82
C TYR A 15 6.29 -15.54 -1.89
N ILE A 16 6.73 -15.57 -3.15
CA ILE A 16 5.84 -15.78 -4.30
C ILE A 16 5.17 -17.15 -4.29
N GLU A 17 5.84 -18.18 -3.79
CA GLU A 17 5.31 -19.55 -3.71
C GLU A 17 4.11 -19.60 -2.76
N GLU A 18 4.27 -19.12 -1.53
CA GLU A 18 3.19 -19.08 -0.53
C GLU A 18 2.01 -18.22 -1.02
N CYS A 19 2.29 -17.08 -1.68
CA CYS A 19 1.27 -16.23 -2.28
C CYS A 19 0.43 -17.00 -3.31
N ILE A 20 1.07 -17.71 -4.25
CA ILE A 20 0.37 -18.48 -5.29
C ILE A 20 -0.43 -19.63 -4.67
N HIS A 21 0.15 -20.38 -3.74
CA HIS A 21 -0.55 -21.47 -3.05
C HIS A 21 -1.81 -20.97 -2.32
N ALA A 22 -1.73 -19.85 -1.60
CA ALA A 22 -2.87 -19.28 -0.89
C ALA A 22 -4.01 -18.89 -1.84
N ILE A 23 -3.70 -18.40 -3.04
CA ILE A 23 -4.71 -18.06 -4.05
C ILE A 23 -5.43 -19.31 -4.57
N TYR A 24 -4.67 -20.37 -4.91
CA TYR A 24 -5.30 -21.63 -5.38
C TYR A 24 -6.01 -22.43 -4.30
N GLN A 25 -5.72 -22.16 -3.02
CA GLN A 25 -6.41 -22.73 -1.87
C GLN A 25 -7.66 -21.94 -1.46
N SER A 26 -8.07 -20.94 -2.24
CA SER A 26 -9.29 -20.17 -1.96
C SER A 26 -10.53 -21.04 -2.06
N ASP A 27 -11.46 -20.86 -1.10
CA ASP A 27 -12.77 -21.54 -1.08
C ASP A 27 -13.70 -20.81 -2.07
N LEU A 28 -13.72 -21.30 -3.31
CA LEU A 28 -14.51 -20.71 -4.41
C LEU A 28 -15.72 -21.57 -4.74
N ASN A 29 -16.78 -20.93 -5.20
CA ASN A 29 -17.95 -21.64 -5.75
C ASN A 29 -17.53 -22.44 -7.01
N PRO A 30 -18.14 -23.61 -7.28
CA PRO A 30 -17.75 -24.49 -8.39
C PRO A 30 -17.85 -23.89 -9.79
N ASP A 31 -18.64 -22.83 -9.96
CA ASP A 31 -18.81 -22.10 -11.22
C ASP A 31 -17.74 -20.98 -11.44
N VAL A 32 -16.80 -20.80 -10.50
CA VAL A 32 -15.74 -19.81 -10.59
C VAL A 32 -14.51 -20.43 -11.24
N GLU A 33 -14.11 -19.90 -12.38
CA GLU A 33 -12.87 -20.20 -13.09
C GLU A 33 -11.80 -19.19 -12.67
N LEU A 34 -10.66 -19.68 -12.15
CA LEU A 34 -9.55 -18.87 -11.67
C LEU A 34 -8.37 -18.96 -12.63
N ALA A 35 -7.85 -17.82 -13.09
CA ALA A 35 -6.56 -17.71 -13.78
C ALA A 35 -5.63 -16.74 -13.03
N VAL A 36 -4.36 -17.14 -12.84
CA VAL A 36 -3.36 -16.37 -12.10
C VAL A 36 -2.26 -15.91 -13.03
N TYR A 37 -2.04 -14.60 -13.10
CA TYR A 37 -1.01 -13.96 -13.91
C TYR A 37 0.06 -13.36 -13.02
N VAL A 38 1.20 -14.03 -12.89
CA VAL A 38 2.40 -13.45 -12.31
C VAL A 38 3.09 -12.62 -13.37
N VAL A 39 3.12 -11.31 -13.17
CA VAL A 39 3.71 -10.36 -14.12
C VAL A 39 5.06 -9.91 -13.57
N ASP A 40 6.11 -10.55 -14.08
CA ASP A 40 7.48 -10.45 -13.59
C ASP A 40 8.23 -9.25 -14.16
N GLY A 41 8.68 -8.36 -13.30
CA GLY A 41 9.49 -7.19 -13.65
C GLY A 41 10.97 -7.52 -13.88
N MET A 42 11.28 -8.55 -14.65
CA MET A 42 12.64 -9.01 -14.98
C MET A 42 13.43 -9.34 -13.72
N SER A 43 12.94 -10.26 -12.90
CA SER A 43 13.60 -10.72 -11.67
C SER A 43 14.96 -11.33 -11.96
N SER A 44 15.94 -11.03 -11.09
CA SER A 44 17.32 -11.51 -11.14
C SER A 44 17.65 -12.58 -10.10
N ASP A 45 16.69 -12.91 -9.22
CA ASP A 45 16.75 -13.99 -8.22
C ASP A 45 16.00 -15.25 -8.71
N GLY A 46 15.71 -16.20 -7.83
CA GLY A 46 14.99 -17.43 -8.15
C GLY A 46 13.49 -17.29 -8.43
N THR A 47 12.90 -16.10 -8.36
CA THR A 47 11.45 -15.85 -8.51
C THR A 47 10.86 -16.54 -9.74
N ARG A 48 11.46 -16.34 -10.93
CA ARG A 48 10.97 -16.91 -12.20
C ARG A 48 11.02 -18.44 -12.19
N LYS A 49 12.06 -19.03 -11.59
CA LYS A 49 12.22 -20.48 -11.46
C LYS A 49 11.11 -21.05 -10.58
N VAL A 50 10.83 -20.43 -9.43
CA VAL A 50 9.74 -20.83 -8.52
C VAL A 50 8.40 -20.83 -9.26
N VAL A 51 8.05 -19.73 -9.92
CA VAL A 51 6.79 -19.62 -10.68
C VAL A 51 6.70 -20.66 -11.80
N SER A 52 7.82 -20.88 -12.54
CA SER A 52 7.86 -21.87 -13.64
C SER A 52 7.63 -23.29 -13.13
N ASN A 53 8.18 -23.66 -11.98
CA ASN A 53 7.97 -24.97 -11.36
C ASN A 53 6.47 -25.15 -10.96
N LEU A 54 5.83 -24.11 -10.42
CA LEU A 54 4.43 -24.17 -9.99
C LEU A 54 3.44 -24.30 -11.17
N LYS A 55 3.82 -23.93 -12.38
CA LYS A 55 3.00 -24.16 -13.59
C LYS A 55 2.73 -25.64 -13.84
N GLY A 56 3.63 -26.55 -13.40
CA GLY A 56 3.39 -27.99 -13.44
C GLY A 56 2.26 -28.46 -12.52
N THR A 57 2.00 -27.71 -11.44
CA THR A 57 0.94 -28.01 -10.47
C THR A 57 -0.37 -27.27 -10.82
N TYR A 58 -0.28 -26.04 -11.32
CA TYR A 58 -1.42 -25.15 -11.58
C TYR A 58 -1.48 -24.79 -13.08
N SER A 59 -2.37 -25.44 -13.82
CA SER A 59 -2.49 -25.27 -15.28
C SER A 59 -2.96 -23.86 -15.68
N SER A 60 -3.68 -23.15 -14.81
CA SER A 60 -4.16 -21.77 -15.01
C SER A 60 -3.18 -20.71 -14.46
N LEU A 61 -1.93 -21.10 -14.13
CA LEU A 61 -0.87 -20.18 -13.72
C LEU A 61 -0.06 -19.72 -14.93
N HIS A 62 0.03 -18.42 -15.12
CA HIS A 62 0.76 -17.79 -16.22
C HIS A 62 1.88 -16.91 -15.70
N LEU A 63 3.03 -16.94 -16.37
CA LEU A 63 4.16 -16.04 -16.12
C LEU A 63 4.31 -15.11 -17.33
N LEU A 64 4.15 -13.80 -17.09
CA LEU A 64 4.26 -12.75 -18.10
C LEU A 64 5.44 -11.83 -17.81
N ASP A 65 6.02 -11.26 -18.87
CA ASP A 65 7.16 -10.36 -18.74
C ASP A 65 6.72 -8.89 -18.66
N ASN A 66 7.30 -8.15 -17.72
CA ASN A 66 7.20 -6.71 -17.63
C ASN A 66 8.58 -6.06 -17.80
N ALA A 67 8.98 -5.81 -19.05
CA ALA A 67 10.27 -5.20 -19.40
C ALA A 67 10.44 -3.77 -18.81
N ARG A 68 9.35 -3.06 -18.52
CA ARG A 68 9.37 -1.74 -17.87
C ARG A 68 9.67 -1.79 -16.37
N GLN A 69 9.55 -2.95 -15.74
CA GLN A 69 9.89 -3.21 -14.33
C GLN A 69 9.11 -2.37 -13.30
N LEU A 70 8.07 -1.65 -13.72
CA LEU A 70 7.23 -0.82 -12.88
C LEU A 70 5.89 -1.51 -12.60
N THR A 71 5.37 -1.33 -11.39
CA THR A 71 4.14 -1.98 -10.92
C THR A 71 2.90 -1.67 -11.76
N PRO A 72 2.61 -0.42 -12.19
CA PRO A 72 1.41 -0.14 -12.98
C PRO A 72 1.44 -0.82 -14.35
N TYR A 73 2.61 -0.97 -14.98
CA TYR A 73 2.74 -1.77 -16.19
C TYR A 73 2.39 -3.24 -15.94
N ALA A 74 2.85 -3.80 -14.81
CA ALA A 74 2.50 -5.17 -14.45
C ALA A 74 1.00 -5.34 -14.25
N PHE A 75 0.32 -4.39 -13.59
CA PHE A 75 -1.13 -4.41 -13.46
C PHE A 75 -1.81 -4.43 -14.82
N ASN A 76 -1.46 -3.47 -15.70
CA ASN A 76 -2.08 -3.34 -17.01
C ASN A 76 -1.84 -4.57 -17.90
N ILE A 77 -0.62 -5.12 -17.93
CA ILE A 77 -0.29 -6.35 -18.65
C ILE A 77 -1.17 -7.52 -18.16
N GLY A 78 -1.27 -7.72 -16.85
CA GLY A 78 -2.05 -8.82 -16.29
C GLY A 78 -3.56 -8.64 -16.47
N ILE A 79 -4.08 -7.42 -16.37
CA ILE A 79 -5.49 -7.10 -16.60
C ILE A 79 -5.89 -7.35 -18.05
N GLN A 80 -5.01 -7.04 -18.99
CA GLN A 80 -5.27 -7.18 -20.43
C GLN A 80 -4.92 -8.57 -20.98
N ALA A 81 -4.46 -9.52 -20.15
CA ALA A 81 -4.00 -10.82 -20.61
C ALA A 81 -5.12 -11.72 -21.14
N GLN A 82 -6.33 -11.56 -20.64
CA GLN A 82 -7.54 -12.28 -21.10
C GLN A 82 -8.81 -11.56 -20.66
N ASP A 83 -9.95 -11.99 -21.21
CA ASP A 83 -11.28 -11.55 -20.76
C ASP A 83 -11.63 -12.18 -19.41
N PHE A 84 -12.20 -11.38 -18.50
CA PHE A 84 -12.61 -11.78 -17.16
C PHE A 84 -13.87 -11.01 -16.72
N ASP A 85 -14.58 -11.54 -15.72
CA ASP A 85 -15.69 -10.84 -15.07
C ASP A 85 -15.16 -9.92 -13.95
N PHE A 86 -14.17 -10.42 -13.17
CA PHE A 86 -13.52 -9.67 -12.09
C PHE A 86 -12.01 -9.85 -12.13
N VAL A 87 -11.29 -8.80 -11.75
CA VAL A 87 -9.83 -8.85 -11.53
C VAL A 87 -9.52 -8.62 -10.05
N GLN A 88 -8.69 -9.51 -9.49
CA GLN A 88 -8.12 -9.43 -8.14
C GLN A 88 -6.66 -9.01 -8.27
N ILE A 89 -6.28 -7.87 -7.70
CA ILE A 89 -4.88 -7.45 -7.62
C ILE A 89 -4.27 -7.97 -6.32
N VAL A 90 -3.18 -8.74 -6.41
CA VAL A 90 -2.52 -9.32 -5.22
C VAL A 90 -1.04 -8.99 -5.23
N GLY A 91 -0.51 -8.40 -4.16
CA GLY A 91 0.93 -8.21 -4.02
C GLY A 91 1.65 -9.54 -3.79
N ALA A 92 2.86 -9.73 -4.32
CA ALA A 92 3.62 -10.98 -4.19
C ALA A 92 3.97 -11.38 -2.73
N ARG A 93 3.79 -10.48 -1.76
CA ARG A 93 3.94 -10.72 -0.31
C ARG A 93 2.62 -10.80 0.44
N HIS A 94 1.52 -10.95 -0.27
CA HIS A 94 0.18 -11.06 0.31
C HIS A 94 -0.26 -12.52 0.32
N ILE A 95 -0.67 -13.00 1.48
CA ILE A 95 -1.23 -14.34 1.66
C ILE A 95 -2.69 -14.15 2.00
N LEU A 96 -3.55 -14.41 1.03
CA LEU A 96 -5.01 -14.23 1.16
C LEU A 96 -5.60 -15.28 2.11
N SER A 97 -6.60 -14.91 2.93
CA SER A 97 -7.46 -15.89 3.60
C SER A 97 -8.30 -16.65 2.56
N ARG A 98 -8.67 -17.90 2.88
CA ARG A 98 -9.38 -18.79 1.95
C ARG A 98 -10.67 -18.21 1.39
N ASN A 99 -11.39 -17.44 2.20
CA ASN A 99 -12.65 -16.80 1.82
C ASN A 99 -12.50 -15.44 1.11
N TYR A 100 -11.25 -14.95 0.92
CA TYR A 100 -11.02 -13.57 0.45
C TYR A 100 -11.65 -13.29 -0.90
N ILE A 101 -11.33 -14.10 -1.91
CA ILE A 101 -11.78 -13.91 -3.29
C ILE A 101 -13.31 -14.07 -3.37
N GLN A 102 -13.87 -15.12 -2.76
CA GLN A 102 -15.32 -15.36 -2.81
C GLN A 102 -16.11 -14.25 -2.13
N ASN A 103 -15.67 -13.74 -1.00
CA ASN A 103 -16.37 -12.63 -0.32
C ASN A 103 -16.28 -11.33 -1.13
N CYS A 104 -15.16 -11.05 -1.80
CA CYS A 104 -15.09 -9.93 -2.73
C CYS A 104 -16.09 -10.05 -3.87
N ILE A 105 -16.25 -11.26 -4.46
CA ILE A 105 -17.26 -11.55 -5.49
C ILE A 105 -18.66 -11.29 -4.95
N ASN A 106 -18.99 -11.81 -3.76
CA ASN A 106 -20.31 -11.65 -3.13
C ASN A 106 -20.61 -10.16 -2.86
N THR A 107 -19.63 -9.40 -2.36
CA THR A 107 -19.76 -7.97 -2.07
C THR A 107 -20.02 -7.17 -3.35
N LEU A 108 -19.27 -7.44 -4.42
CA LEU A 108 -19.41 -6.75 -5.71
C LEU A 108 -20.69 -7.13 -6.44
N GLY A 109 -21.10 -8.41 -6.36
CA GLY A 109 -22.35 -8.89 -6.94
C GLY A 109 -23.61 -8.43 -6.21
N GLY A 110 -23.51 -8.18 -4.90
CA GLY A 110 -24.63 -7.79 -4.04
C GLY A 110 -25.03 -6.32 -4.11
N ASN A 111 -24.16 -5.43 -4.62
CA ASN A 111 -24.42 -3.99 -4.66
C ASN A 111 -23.69 -3.29 -5.81
N SER A 112 -24.44 -2.92 -6.84
CA SER A 112 -23.91 -2.25 -8.05
C SER A 112 -23.24 -0.90 -7.82
N SER A 113 -23.43 -0.27 -6.64
CA SER A 113 -22.70 0.97 -6.28
C SER A 113 -21.26 0.68 -5.82
N ILE A 114 -20.92 -0.57 -5.45
CA ILE A 114 -19.59 -0.98 -5.05
C ILE A 114 -18.80 -1.40 -6.30
N TRP A 115 -17.72 -0.69 -6.57
CA TRP A 115 -16.85 -0.92 -7.73
C TRP A 115 -15.52 -1.52 -7.34
N CYS A 116 -15.22 -1.54 -6.06
CA CYS A 116 -13.99 -2.10 -5.50
C CYS A 116 -14.29 -2.70 -4.14
N ALA A 117 -13.80 -3.91 -3.89
CA ALA A 117 -13.88 -4.60 -2.60
C ALA A 117 -12.51 -5.13 -2.20
N GLY A 118 -12.24 -5.15 -0.89
CA GLY A 118 -11.04 -5.74 -0.32
C GLY A 118 -11.10 -5.75 1.21
N GLY A 119 -10.13 -6.42 1.84
CA GLY A 119 -10.19 -6.75 3.26
C GLY A 119 -9.08 -6.14 4.11
N ARG A 120 -8.95 -6.72 5.30
CA ARG A 120 -8.00 -6.31 6.34
C ARG A 120 -6.59 -6.81 6.00
N ILE A 121 -5.60 -5.99 6.33
CA ILE A 121 -4.19 -6.41 6.36
C ILE A 121 -3.80 -6.85 7.78
N VAL A 122 -3.16 -8.01 7.88
CA VAL A 122 -2.45 -8.46 9.08
C VAL A 122 -0.96 -8.38 8.74
N ASN A 123 -0.25 -7.50 9.46
CA ASN A 123 1.17 -7.32 9.20
C ASN A 123 1.97 -8.50 9.78
N GLU A 124 2.76 -9.16 8.94
CA GLU A 124 3.70 -10.22 9.28
C GLU A 124 5.14 -9.74 9.16
N PHE A 125 6.08 -10.51 9.71
CA PHE A 125 7.49 -10.14 9.74
C PHE A 125 8.39 -11.37 9.64
N VAL A 126 9.63 -11.17 9.18
CA VAL A 126 10.65 -12.23 9.09
C VAL A 126 11.83 -12.01 10.04
N ASN A 127 11.93 -10.86 10.70
CA ASN A 127 13.00 -10.54 11.65
C ASN A 127 12.52 -9.56 12.72
N GLU A 128 13.34 -9.32 13.76
CA GLU A 128 12.99 -8.45 14.88
C GLU A 128 12.64 -7.01 14.46
N ALA A 129 13.42 -6.41 13.55
CA ALA A 129 13.12 -5.07 13.05
C ALA A 129 11.76 -5.04 12.32
N GLY A 130 11.47 -6.07 11.51
CA GLY A 130 10.17 -6.26 10.88
C GLY A 130 9.04 -6.40 11.90
N LYS A 131 9.25 -7.12 13.02
CA LYS A 131 8.26 -7.25 14.10
C LYS A 131 7.90 -5.88 14.69
N VAL A 132 8.91 -5.08 15.03
CA VAL A 132 8.70 -3.71 15.54
C VAL A 132 7.94 -2.85 14.53
N ILE A 133 8.33 -2.89 13.26
CA ILE A 133 7.70 -2.13 12.18
C ILE A 133 6.24 -2.57 11.99
N ALA A 134 5.97 -3.89 12.00
CA ALA A 134 4.63 -4.44 11.87
C ALA A 134 3.70 -3.93 12.98
N GLN A 135 4.17 -3.95 14.24
CA GLN A 135 3.41 -3.45 15.38
C GLN A 135 3.12 -1.95 15.27
N ALA A 136 4.12 -1.13 14.93
CA ALA A 136 3.92 0.31 14.74
C ALA A 136 2.92 0.61 13.60
N MET A 137 3.04 -0.09 12.45
CA MET A 137 2.15 0.08 11.30
C MET A 137 0.72 -0.44 11.55
N SER A 138 0.50 -1.24 12.58
CA SER A 138 -0.84 -1.71 12.98
C SER A 138 -1.57 -0.72 13.88
N THR A 139 -0.96 0.42 14.22
CA THR A 139 -1.57 1.44 15.09
C THR A 139 -2.17 2.61 14.30
N LYS A 140 -3.19 3.25 14.90
CA LYS A 140 -3.76 4.51 14.37
C LYS A 140 -2.72 5.64 14.31
N LEU A 141 -1.76 5.68 15.24
CA LEU A 141 -0.68 6.66 15.22
C LEU A 141 0.26 6.43 14.04
N GLY A 142 0.63 5.16 13.76
CA GLY A 142 1.56 4.82 12.68
C GLY A 142 1.01 5.03 11.27
N MET A 143 -0.27 4.69 11.05
CA MET A 143 -0.86 4.69 9.70
C MET A 143 -2.02 5.67 9.50
N GLY A 144 -2.41 6.40 10.54
CA GLY A 144 -3.52 7.35 10.51
C GLY A 144 -4.89 6.71 10.75
N LEU A 145 -5.88 7.57 10.99
CA LEU A 145 -7.28 7.18 11.18
C LEU A 145 -7.92 6.79 9.84
N GLY A 146 -8.83 5.80 9.86
CA GLY A 146 -9.59 5.38 8.68
C GLY A 146 -8.74 4.64 7.62
N ASN A 147 -7.55 4.16 7.98
CA ASN A 147 -6.75 3.31 7.10
C ASN A 147 -7.23 1.85 7.20
N PHE A 148 -7.29 1.13 6.08
CA PHE A 148 -7.67 -0.29 6.03
C PHE A 148 -6.84 -1.20 6.97
N ARG A 149 -5.66 -0.74 7.43
CA ARG A 149 -4.84 -1.44 8.43
C ARG A 149 -5.37 -1.29 9.86
N THR A 150 -6.24 -0.33 10.11
CA THR A 150 -6.73 0.03 11.45
C THR A 150 -8.25 0.01 11.56
N LEU A 151 -8.96 -0.31 10.48
CA LEU A 151 -10.41 -0.52 10.48
C LEU A 151 -10.74 -1.89 11.07
N ASN A 152 -11.79 -1.94 11.89
CA ASN A 152 -12.29 -3.18 12.53
C ASN A 152 -13.70 -3.57 12.07
N GLU A 153 -14.42 -2.67 11.41
CA GLU A 153 -15.79 -2.86 10.95
C GLU A 153 -15.86 -2.67 9.43
N SER A 154 -16.71 -3.46 8.79
CA SER A 154 -16.97 -3.36 7.35
C SER A 154 -17.64 -2.04 7.01
N GLY A 155 -17.28 -1.45 5.86
CA GLY A 155 -17.85 -0.18 5.45
C GLY A 155 -17.15 0.47 4.26
N PHE A 156 -17.66 1.64 3.86
CA PHE A 156 -17.06 2.40 2.77
C PHE A 156 -15.78 3.10 3.22
N THR A 157 -14.79 3.10 2.32
CA THR A 157 -13.47 3.68 2.56
C THR A 157 -12.93 4.31 1.27
N ASP A 158 -11.81 5.03 1.36
CA ASP A 158 -11.12 5.60 0.20
C ASP A 158 -10.14 4.62 -0.47
N THR A 159 -9.78 3.53 0.20
CA THR A 159 -8.84 2.52 -0.34
C THR A 159 -8.93 1.22 0.44
N VAL A 160 -8.59 0.10 -0.22
CA VAL A 160 -8.44 -1.23 0.37
C VAL A 160 -7.14 -1.88 -0.11
N THR A 161 -6.75 -2.96 0.54
CA THR A 161 -5.61 -3.78 0.08
C THR A 161 -6.09 -4.95 -0.76
N SER A 162 -5.22 -5.45 -1.64
CA SER A 162 -5.57 -6.51 -2.60
C SER A 162 -6.99 -6.32 -3.15
N PRO A 163 -7.24 -5.23 -3.87
CA PRO A 163 -8.58 -4.89 -4.34
C PRO A 163 -9.06 -5.85 -5.44
N MET A 164 -10.37 -6.13 -5.44
CA MET A 164 -11.08 -6.73 -6.56
C MET A 164 -11.94 -5.69 -7.25
N TYR A 165 -11.95 -5.72 -8.58
CA TYR A 165 -12.74 -4.83 -9.43
C TYR A 165 -13.50 -5.63 -10.50
N PRO A 166 -14.76 -5.27 -10.83
CA PRO A 166 -15.43 -5.75 -12.05
C PRO A 166 -14.73 -5.26 -13.31
N ASN A 167 -14.74 -6.03 -14.38
CA ASN A 167 -14.10 -5.69 -15.67
C ASN A 167 -14.54 -4.32 -16.20
N TRP A 168 -15.84 -4.05 -16.23
CA TRP A 168 -16.41 -2.82 -16.78
C TRP A 168 -15.90 -1.54 -16.10
N VAL A 169 -15.30 -1.63 -14.89
CA VAL A 169 -14.66 -0.49 -14.24
C VAL A 169 -13.50 0.03 -15.08
N PHE A 170 -12.70 -0.86 -15.66
CA PHE A 170 -11.57 -0.47 -16.52
C PHE A 170 -12.03 0.17 -17.83
N ASP A 171 -13.14 -0.29 -18.40
CA ASP A 171 -13.75 0.32 -19.58
C ASP A 171 -14.23 1.75 -19.28
N ARG A 172 -14.75 1.97 -18.06
CA ARG A 172 -15.34 3.25 -17.65
C ARG A 172 -14.33 4.31 -17.25
N ILE A 173 -13.27 3.92 -16.53
CA ILE A 173 -12.30 4.88 -15.97
C ILE A 173 -10.87 4.70 -16.49
N GLY A 174 -10.64 3.75 -17.38
CA GLY A 174 -9.33 3.38 -17.92
C GLY A 174 -8.49 2.56 -16.95
N TYR A 175 -7.29 2.20 -17.39
CA TYR A 175 -6.33 1.37 -16.67
C TYR A 175 -5.49 2.17 -15.67
N PHE A 176 -4.54 1.49 -15.00
CA PHE A 176 -3.61 2.14 -14.09
C PHE A 176 -2.67 3.09 -14.83
N ASP A 177 -2.36 4.24 -14.22
CA ASP A 177 -1.45 5.23 -14.80
C ASP A 177 -0.01 4.74 -14.72
N GLU A 178 0.61 4.52 -15.87
CA GLU A 178 1.95 3.96 -16.02
C GLU A 178 3.08 4.93 -15.63
N ASP A 179 2.79 6.21 -15.52
CA ASP A 179 3.75 7.21 -15.04
C ASP A 179 3.92 7.17 -13.50
N LEU A 180 2.99 6.51 -12.78
CA LEU A 180 2.99 6.42 -11.32
C LEU A 180 3.78 5.22 -10.81
N VAL A 181 4.96 5.45 -10.26
CA VAL A 181 5.77 4.38 -9.63
C VAL A 181 5.22 3.97 -8.26
N ARG A 182 4.56 4.90 -7.58
CA ARG A 182 3.88 4.71 -6.29
C ARG A 182 2.54 5.44 -6.33
N ASN A 183 1.65 5.07 -5.41
CA ASN A 183 0.31 5.66 -5.28
C ASN A 183 -0.55 5.48 -6.55
N GLN A 184 -0.24 4.48 -7.37
CA GLN A 184 -1.06 4.09 -8.54
C GLN A 184 -2.45 3.58 -8.10
N ASP A 185 -2.52 2.92 -6.94
CA ASP A 185 -3.75 2.52 -6.26
C ASP A 185 -4.55 3.72 -5.77
N ASP A 186 -3.89 4.71 -5.15
CA ASP A 186 -4.52 5.97 -4.72
C ASP A 186 -5.14 6.72 -5.92
N ASP A 187 -4.42 6.82 -7.04
CA ASP A 187 -4.92 7.44 -8.29
C ASP A 187 -6.14 6.69 -8.82
N PHE A 188 -6.05 5.36 -8.90
CA PHE A 188 -7.11 4.53 -9.44
C PHE A 188 -8.37 4.62 -8.56
N ASN A 189 -8.23 4.47 -7.26
CA ASN A 189 -9.33 4.54 -6.30
C ASN A 189 -9.97 5.94 -6.25
N PHE A 190 -9.18 7.01 -6.43
CA PHE A 190 -9.73 8.34 -6.58
C PHE A 190 -10.57 8.48 -7.86
N ARG A 191 -10.13 7.89 -8.99
CA ARG A 191 -10.92 7.86 -10.23
C ARG A 191 -12.21 7.06 -10.08
N VAL A 192 -12.17 5.91 -9.39
CA VAL A 192 -13.38 5.14 -9.03
C VAL A 192 -14.38 6.02 -8.29
N SER A 193 -13.93 6.67 -7.19
CA SER A 193 -14.80 7.52 -6.37
C SER A 193 -15.34 8.74 -7.13
N LYS A 194 -14.50 9.38 -7.96
CA LYS A 194 -14.89 10.52 -8.80
C LYS A 194 -15.93 10.14 -9.86
N ALA A 195 -15.91 8.91 -10.34
CA ALA A 195 -16.86 8.39 -11.32
C ALA A 195 -18.19 7.90 -10.68
N GLY A 196 -18.32 8.02 -9.33
CA GLY A 196 -19.51 7.63 -8.57
C GLY A 196 -19.47 6.23 -7.98
N GLY A 197 -18.37 5.48 -8.18
CA GLY A 197 -18.15 4.17 -7.57
C GLY A 197 -17.78 4.26 -6.09
N LYS A 198 -18.14 3.24 -5.32
CA LYS A 198 -17.80 3.11 -3.91
C LYS A 198 -16.77 2.00 -3.71
N ILE A 199 -15.89 2.19 -2.75
CA ILE A 199 -14.87 1.22 -2.33
C ILE A 199 -15.34 0.65 -0.98
N PHE A 200 -15.41 -0.67 -0.88
CA PHE A 200 -15.90 -1.36 0.32
C PHE A 200 -14.77 -2.14 0.99
N PHE A 201 -14.60 -1.87 2.27
CA PHE A 201 -13.75 -2.63 3.17
C PHE A 201 -14.58 -3.71 3.86
N ASP A 202 -14.20 -4.97 3.69
CA ASP A 202 -14.81 -6.10 4.36
C ASP A 202 -13.92 -6.56 5.52
N ALA A 203 -14.42 -6.46 6.75
CA ALA A 203 -13.69 -6.82 7.96
C ALA A 203 -13.57 -8.34 8.17
N ASP A 204 -14.42 -9.13 7.49
CA ASP A 204 -14.48 -10.60 7.65
C ASP A 204 -13.45 -11.32 6.77
N ILE A 205 -12.81 -10.60 5.86
CA ILE A 205 -11.71 -11.12 5.05
C ILE A 205 -10.40 -10.44 5.39
N SER A 206 -9.31 -11.21 5.35
CA SER A 206 -7.99 -10.70 5.68
C SER A 206 -6.90 -11.28 4.80
N LEU A 207 -5.79 -10.60 4.76
CA LEU A 207 -4.55 -11.12 4.18
C LEU A 207 -3.37 -10.84 5.12
N LYS A 208 -2.38 -11.71 5.09
CA LYS A 208 -1.08 -11.47 5.71
C LYS A 208 -0.20 -10.68 4.75
N TYR A 209 0.57 -9.75 5.29
CA TYR A 209 1.52 -8.93 4.52
C TYR A 209 2.87 -8.88 5.22
N TYR A 210 3.90 -9.41 4.58
CA TYR A 210 5.27 -9.32 5.07
C TYR A 210 5.84 -7.90 4.91
N VAL A 211 5.95 -7.18 6.02
CA VAL A 211 6.49 -5.80 6.04
C VAL A 211 7.98 -5.76 5.75
N ARG A 212 8.51 -4.57 5.46
CA ARG A 212 9.96 -4.39 5.28
C ARG A 212 10.72 -4.70 6.58
N GLY A 213 11.75 -5.52 6.48
CA GLY A 213 12.55 -5.99 7.62
C GLY A 213 13.68 -5.04 8.05
N ASN A 214 13.73 -3.79 7.54
CA ASN A 214 14.76 -2.82 7.94
C ASN A 214 14.29 -1.36 7.80
N TYR A 215 14.87 -0.49 8.65
CA TYR A 215 14.48 0.92 8.74
C TYR A 215 14.89 1.75 7.51
N ARG A 216 15.98 1.40 6.82
CA ARG A 216 16.42 2.11 5.60
C ARG A 216 15.39 1.95 4.48
N ASN A 217 14.91 0.73 4.27
CA ASN A 217 13.89 0.44 3.27
C ASN A 217 12.52 1.03 3.66
N LEU A 218 12.19 1.02 4.98
CA LEU A 218 10.99 1.69 5.49
C LEU A 218 11.03 3.19 5.21
N TRP A 219 12.14 3.86 5.52
CA TRP A 219 12.35 5.28 5.23
C TRP A 219 12.19 5.57 3.74
N LYS A 220 12.88 4.81 2.86
CA LYS A 220 12.80 4.97 1.41
C LYS A 220 11.36 4.80 0.92
N GLN A 221 10.64 3.80 1.42
CA GLN A 221 9.26 3.51 1.05
C GLN A 221 8.32 4.67 1.41
N PHE A 222 8.36 5.15 2.65
CA PHE A 222 7.47 6.22 3.09
C PHE A 222 7.84 7.58 2.48
N ASN A 223 9.13 7.84 2.25
CA ASN A 223 9.56 9.02 1.51
C ASN A 223 9.01 9.03 0.07
N GLN A 224 9.05 7.89 -0.61
CA GLN A 224 8.44 7.75 -1.93
C GLN A 224 6.92 7.92 -1.89
N TYR A 225 6.23 7.37 -0.89
CA TYR A 225 4.79 7.58 -0.75
C TYR A 225 4.43 9.06 -0.62
N GLY A 226 5.14 9.82 0.22
CA GLY A 226 4.93 11.26 0.33
C GLY A 226 5.19 11.99 -1.00
N TYR A 227 6.32 11.72 -1.64
CA TYR A 227 6.71 12.38 -2.89
C TYR A 227 5.68 12.17 -4.01
N TRP A 228 5.30 10.92 -4.27
CA TRP A 228 4.37 10.57 -5.34
C TRP A 228 2.92 11.00 -5.04
N LYS A 229 2.57 11.18 -3.76
CA LYS A 229 1.25 11.71 -3.38
C LYS A 229 1.02 13.12 -3.90
N VAL A 230 2.06 13.95 -3.92
CA VAL A 230 1.95 15.30 -4.50
C VAL A 230 1.68 15.24 -6.00
N TYR A 231 2.30 14.29 -6.71
CA TYR A 231 2.05 14.09 -8.14
C TYR A 231 0.59 13.70 -8.40
N VAL A 232 0.04 12.77 -7.61
CA VAL A 232 -1.39 12.38 -7.70
C VAL A 232 -2.30 13.57 -7.42
N ASN A 233 -2.01 14.34 -6.36
CA ASN A 233 -2.79 15.53 -6.03
C ASN A 233 -2.75 16.60 -7.14
N GLN A 234 -1.59 16.82 -7.76
CA GLN A 234 -1.43 17.73 -8.89
C GLN A 234 -2.23 17.27 -10.12
N LYS A 235 -2.17 15.97 -10.44
CA LYS A 235 -2.90 15.35 -11.57
C LYS A 235 -4.40 15.59 -11.42
N HIS A 236 -4.94 15.43 -10.22
CA HIS A 236 -6.37 15.60 -9.95
C HIS A 236 -6.77 17.03 -9.55
N LYS A 237 -5.80 17.94 -9.43
CA LYS A 237 -6.00 19.35 -9.00
C LYS A 237 -6.72 19.47 -7.67
N THR A 238 -6.52 18.51 -6.77
CA THR A 238 -7.14 18.46 -5.43
C THR A 238 -6.31 17.64 -4.46
N VAL A 239 -6.55 17.79 -3.16
CA VAL A 239 -6.00 16.89 -2.13
C VAL A 239 -6.89 15.64 -2.09
N THR A 240 -6.40 14.54 -2.68
CA THR A 240 -7.18 13.31 -2.82
C THR A 240 -7.44 12.61 -1.48
N THR A 241 -6.60 12.82 -0.45
CA THR A 241 -6.75 12.23 0.88
C THR A 241 -6.24 13.19 1.96
N ILE A 242 -7.16 13.83 2.70
CA ILE A 242 -6.83 14.89 3.67
C ILE A 242 -5.92 14.40 4.82
N ARG A 243 -6.16 13.18 5.35
CA ARG A 243 -5.34 12.62 6.46
C ARG A 243 -3.85 12.51 6.11
N GLN A 244 -3.51 12.40 4.84
CA GLN A 244 -2.12 12.31 4.38
C GLN A 244 -1.40 13.68 4.37
N MET A 245 -2.09 14.77 4.70
CA MET A 245 -1.49 16.09 4.91
C MET A 245 -0.85 16.25 6.30
N VAL A 246 -1.22 15.41 7.27
CA VAL A 246 -0.71 15.52 8.65
C VAL A 246 0.82 15.42 8.74
N PRO A 247 1.50 14.42 8.14
CA PRO A 247 2.95 14.33 8.22
C PRO A 247 3.71 15.51 7.55
N PRO A 248 3.36 15.99 6.35
CA PRO A 248 4.06 17.15 5.77
C PRO A 248 3.85 18.44 6.55
N VAL A 249 2.65 18.67 7.10
CA VAL A 249 2.38 19.82 7.98
C VAL A 249 3.22 19.72 9.25
N PHE A 250 3.33 18.53 9.84
CA PHE A 250 4.16 18.29 11.02
C PHE A 250 5.64 18.54 10.73
N VAL A 251 6.18 18.07 9.61
CA VAL A 251 7.58 18.31 9.23
C VAL A 251 7.85 19.80 8.94
N ALA A 252 6.93 20.50 8.28
CA ALA A 252 7.02 21.93 8.08
C ALA A 252 7.04 22.69 9.43
N TYR A 253 6.15 22.28 10.37
CA TYR A 253 6.15 22.78 11.74
C TYR A 253 7.50 22.56 12.44
N LEU A 254 8.10 21.36 12.36
CA LEU A 254 9.40 21.08 12.96
C LEU A 254 10.51 22.00 12.41
N ALA A 255 10.50 22.23 11.10
CA ALA A 255 11.45 23.16 10.48
C ALA A 255 11.27 24.60 10.97
N LEU A 256 10.04 25.08 11.07
CA LEU A 256 9.71 26.41 11.59
C LEU A 256 10.05 26.55 13.09
N ALA A 257 9.77 25.53 13.90
CA ALA A 257 10.11 25.51 15.32
C ALA A 257 11.63 25.57 15.55
N PHE A 258 12.37 24.79 14.76
CA PHE A 258 13.86 24.82 14.79
C PHE A 258 14.39 26.19 14.38
N LEU A 259 13.88 26.79 13.32
CA LEU A 259 14.29 28.13 12.89
C LEU A 259 13.95 29.20 13.93
N SER A 260 12.76 29.12 14.54
CA SER A 260 12.37 30.02 15.64
C SER A 260 13.31 29.92 16.83
N TRP A 261 13.73 28.70 17.19
CA TRP A 261 14.70 28.48 18.26
C TRP A 261 16.07 29.10 17.93
N LEU A 262 16.58 28.94 16.70
CA LEU A 262 17.84 29.54 16.23
C LEU A 262 17.82 31.09 16.31
N LEU A 263 16.66 31.70 16.08
CA LEU A 263 16.49 33.16 16.09
C LEU A 263 16.25 33.73 17.49
N GLY A 264 16.43 32.93 18.56
CA GLY A 264 16.28 33.36 19.96
C GLY A 264 14.84 33.74 20.33
N GLY A 265 13.84 33.19 19.68
CA GLY A 265 12.49 33.68 19.60
C GLY A 265 11.66 33.57 20.88
N ILE A 266 10.96 34.63 21.19
CA ILE A 266 9.87 34.75 22.17
C ILE A 266 8.74 33.72 21.89
N LEU A 267 8.64 33.22 20.66
CA LEU A 267 7.69 32.18 20.22
C LEU A 267 8.12 30.75 20.58
N GLY A 268 9.32 30.53 21.12
CA GLY A 268 9.87 29.20 21.37
C GLY A 268 9.02 28.32 22.31
N GLY A 269 8.41 28.88 23.34
CA GLY A 269 7.56 28.14 24.27
C GLY A 269 6.23 27.67 23.65
N VAL A 270 5.58 28.51 22.87
CA VAL A 270 4.33 28.19 22.17
C VAL A 270 4.59 27.20 21.05
N SER A 271 5.69 27.37 20.32
CA SER A 271 6.04 26.48 19.19
C SER A 271 6.41 25.06 19.60
N ASN A 272 6.78 24.82 20.86
CA ASN A 272 7.16 23.49 21.36
C ASN A 272 5.97 22.62 21.83
N PHE A 273 4.78 23.19 22.02
CA PHE A 273 3.63 22.46 22.51
C PHE A 273 3.20 21.29 21.58
N PRO A 274 3.05 21.45 20.26
CA PRO A 274 2.74 20.32 19.38
C PRO A 274 3.81 19.23 19.38
N LEU A 275 5.09 19.58 19.52
CA LEU A 275 6.18 18.61 19.64
C LEU A 275 6.07 17.81 20.95
N LEU A 276 5.76 18.47 22.07
CA LEU A 276 5.52 17.78 23.33
C LEU A 276 4.36 16.78 23.23
N VAL A 277 3.22 17.21 22.67
CA VAL A 277 2.07 16.33 22.43
C VAL A 277 2.46 15.14 21.56
N TYR A 278 3.23 15.36 20.49
CA TYR A 278 3.73 14.28 19.63
C TYR A 278 4.60 13.29 20.40
N ILE A 279 5.56 13.77 21.18
CA ILE A 279 6.45 12.93 22.00
C ILE A 279 5.63 12.09 23.00
N LEU A 280 4.64 12.69 23.66
CA LEU A 280 3.77 12.00 24.61
C LEU A 280 2.93 10.90 23.91
N LEU A 281 2.34 11.19 22.75
CA LEU A 281 1.57 10.22 21.98
C LEU A 281 2.44 9.04 21.50
N VAL A 282 3.63 9.33 20.96
CA VAL A 282 4.59 8.29 20.54
C VAL A 282 5.02 7.46 21.75
N SER A 283 5.35 8.08 22.89
CA SER A 283 5.78 7.39 24.10
C SER A 283 4.67 6.51 24.67
N TYR A 284 3.44 7.02 24.74
CA TYR A 284 2.29 6.25 25.21
C TYR A 284 2.00 5.05 24.30
N THR A 285 1.99 5.27 22.98
CA THR A 285 1.74 4.19 22.01
C THR A 285 2.84 3.13 22.07
N SER A 286 4.10 3.56 22.18
CA SER A 286 5.25 2.66 22.30
C SER A 286 5.21 1.83 23.58
N TRP A 287 4.84 2.45 24.69
CA TRP A 287 4.65 1.76 25.97
C TRP A 287 3.53 0.72 25.87
N LYS A 288 2.40 1.05 25.24
CA LYS A 288 1.29 0.13 25.03
C LYS A 288 1.72 -1.09 24.21
N ILE A 289 2.41 -0.87 23.08
CA ILE A 289 2.94 -1.95 22.23
C ILE A 289 3.91 -2.82 23.02
N GLN A 290 4.83 -2.24 23.79
CA GLN A 290 5.80 -2.99 24.58
C GLN A 290 5.12 -3.82 25.67
N LYS A 291 4.07 -3.29 26.31
CA LYS A 291 3.30 -4.03 27.30
C LYS A 291 2.64 -5.30 26.73
N GLU A 292 2.18 -5.23 25.47
CA GLU A 292 1.58 -6.35 24.74
C GLU A 292 2.64 -7.28 24.13
N ASN A 293 3.89 -6.78 23.93
CA ASN A 293 5.02 -7.49 23.30
C ASN A 293 6.30 -7.26 24.11
N SER A 294 6.45 -7.97 25.23
CA SER A 294 7.53 -7.76 26.20
C SER A 294 8.94 -8.02 25.67
N ASP A 295 9.06 -8.76 24.58
CA ASP A 295 10.31 -9.04 23.89
C ASP A 295 10.82 -7.84 23.05
N LEU A 296 9.97 -6.85 22.77
CA LEU A 296 10.35 -5.68 21.99
C LEU A 296 10.92 -4.56 22.87
N LYS A 297 11.98 -3.90 22.37
CA LYS A 297 12.58 -2.75 23.06
C LYS A 297 11.77 -1.47 22.81
N PHE A 298 11.45 -0.75 23.88
CA PHE A 298 10.75 0.53 23.83
C PHE A 298 11.37 1.52 22.82
N THR A 299 12.69 1.65 22.84
CA THR A 299 13.43 2.56 21.97
C THR A 299 13.29 2.23 20.50
N ASP A 300 13.19 0.93 20.15
CA ASP A 300 13.02 0.49 18.77
C ASP A 300 11.61 0.78 18.28
N ILE A 301 10.60 0.56 19.12
CA ILE A 301 9.22 0.93 18.81
C ILE A 301 9.12 2.45 18.67
N TRP A 302 9.64 3.20 19.61
CA TRP A 302 9.57 4.66 19.67
C TRP A 302 10.15 5.30 18.41
N LYS A 303 11.37 4.91 17.99
CA LYS A 303 12.04 5.46 16.81
C LYS A 303 11.31 5.17 15.49
N THR A 304 10.48 4.11 15.45
CA THR A 304 9.76 3.73 14.23
C THR A 304 8.74 4.80 13.83
N PHE A 305 8.04 5.42 14.77
CA PHE A 305 7.05 6.47 14.47
C PHE A 305 7.65 7.71 13.80
N PRO A 306 8.73 8.35 14.34
CA PRO A 306 9.41 9.42 13.62
C PRO A 306 9.90 9.01 12.22
N ILE A 307 10.40 7.78 12.07
CA ILE A 307 10.81 7.28 10.75
C ILE A 307 9.65 7.30 9.76
N LEU A 308 8.47 6.79 10.15
CA LEU A 308 7.27 6.79 9.31
C LEU A 308 6.83 8.22 8.95
N HIS A 309 6.68 9.08 9.96
CA HIS A 309 6.07 10.40 9.77
C HIS A 309 7.01 11.39 9.10
N ILE A 310 8.29 11.44 9.53
CA ILE A 310 9.26 12.40 8.98
C ILE A 310 9.64 12.01 7.55
N SER A 311 9.86 10.71 7.27
CA SER A 311 10.20 10.30 5.91
C SER A 311 9.09 10.61 4.91
N TYR A 312 7.83 10.36 5.28
CA TYR A 312 6.67 10.71 4.46
C TYR A 312 6.55 12.23 4.27
N GLY A 313 6.63 13.00 5.36
CA GLY A 313 6.53 14.45 5.32
C GLY A 313 7.62 15.11 4.47
N LEU A 314 8.88 14.68 4.64
CA LEU A 314 10.01 15.16 3.80
C LEU A 314 9.83 14.79 2.33
N GLY A 315 9.35 13.57 2.05
CA GLY A 315 9.01 13.14 0.69
C GLY A 315 7.96 14.05 0.06
N TYR A 316 6.91 14.35 0.81
CA TYR A 316 5.83 15.23 0.37
C TYR A 316 6.31 16.66 0.09
N LEU A 317 7.07 17.26 1.02
CA LEU A 317 7.65 18.61 0.83
C LEU A 317 8.60 18.64 -0.38
N LYS A 318 9.42 17.60 -0.56
CA LYS A 318 10.25 17.44 -1.77
C LYS A 318 9.40 17.37 -3.03
N GLY A 319 8.30 16.62 -3.00
CA GLY A 319 7.35 16.54 -4.11
C GLY A 319 6.70 17.90 -4.42
N MET A 320 6.31 18.69 -3.40
CA MET A 320 5.80 20.04 -3.59
C MET A 320 6.79 20.95 -4.31
N ILE A 321 8.04 20.97 -3.86
CA ILE A 321 9.10 21.76 -4.53
C ILE A 321 9.26 21.29 -5.98
N HIS A 322 9.35 19.98 -6.20
CA HIS A 322 9.65 19.42 -7.51
C HIS A 322 8.51 19.63 -8.51
N PHE A 323 7.27 19.29 -8.14
CA PHE A 323 6.14 19.29 -9.07
C PHE A 323 5.42 20.64 -9.12
N LEU A 324 5.24 21.35 -7.97
CA LEU A 324 4.44 22.55 -7.93
C LEU A 324 5.27 23.81 -8.18
N ILE A 325 6.50 23.88 -7.61
CA ILE A 325 7.36 25.06 -7.75
C ILE A 325 8.22 24.95 -9.00
N LEU A 326 9.01 23.88 -9.13
CA LEU A 326 9.92 23.69 -10.26
C LEU A 326 9.24 23.16 -11.51
N LYS A 327 8.00 22.68 -11.42
CA LYS A 327 7.17 22.11 -12.51
C LYS A 327 7.91 21.03 -13.32
N LYS A 328 8.73 20.23 -12.64
CA LYS A 328 9.51 19.16 -13.28
C LYS A 328 8.72 17.85 -13.30
N LYS A 329 8.99 17.00 -14.32
CA LYS A 329 8.52 15.60 -14.35
C LYS A 329 9.31 14.75 -13.35
N PRO A 330 8.78 13.58 -12.89
CA PRO A 330 9.52 12.68 -12.03
C PRO A 330 10.89 12.30 -12.61
N SER A 331 11.93 12.37 -11.78
CA SER A 331 13.28 11.96 -12.21
C SER A 331 13.43 10.43 -12.16
N GLU A 332 14.34 9.87 -12.97
CA GLU A 332 14.62 8.43 -12.99
C GLU A 332 15.03 7.91 -11.60
N ALA A 333 15.80 8.68 -10.80
CA ALA A 333 16.14 8.31 -9.43
C ALA A 333 14.94 8.13 -8.49
N GLN A 334 13.80 8.79 -8.77
CA GLN A 334 12.56 8.63 -8.01
C GLN A 334 11.72 7.44 -8.50
N LYS A 335 12.07 6.87 -9.65
CA LYS A 335 11.44 5.66 -10.20
C LYS A 335 12.05 4.37 -9.65
N GLU A 336 13.23 4.42 -9.01
CA GLU A 336 13.82 3.26 -8.36
C GLU A 336 12.99 2.83 -7.15
N LEU A 337 12.49 1.60 -7.18
CA LEU A 337 11.69 1.04 -6.10
C LEU A 337 12.53 0.83 -4.83
N SER A 338 11.92 1.10 -3.67
CA SER A 338 12.46 0.70 -2.36
C SER A 338 12.30 -0.81 -2.18
N ARG A 339 13.38 -1.57 -2.32
CA ARG A 339 13.40 -3.03 -2.14
C ARG A 339 14.29 -3.43 -1.00
#